data_63f4631256399385c28cae322dafb9bb
#
_entry.id   63f4631256399385c28cae322dafb9bb
#
_cell.length_a   1.000
_cell.length_b   1.000
_cell.length_c   1.000
_cell.angle_alpha   90.00
_cell.angle_beta   90.00
_cell.angle_gamma   90.00
#
_symmetry.space_group_name_H-M   'P 1'
#
loop_
_entity.id
_entity.type
_entity.pdbx_description
1 polymer ?
#
loop_
_entity_poly.entity_id
_entity_poly.type
_entity_poly.pdbx_seq_one_letter_code
_entity_poly.pdbx_strand_id
1 'polypeptide(L)'
;MAKSKYTNRRRLIQGLAMAMLLSIPLRLVCFDLEDEYIRVFGARFGLSTMFYPLFTILALILFVVFKGMKKGRIFCSHLCPMHLFLEIVNSPKNKTSGLRPLKLWGWSLLFAFLSVEVVLSFFQPLDNQVRLIASGHLPLIGIASALFLGFLGLFVHYREHFCKRGCPYALIQMLLQSNTTRYMEFANPEKTCTNCRGCDDICPFNLRARFESKGTDCTNCNLCAEACATELGEANTLFHLIDPVPEHDAEQPGA
;
A
#
# COMPACT_ATOMS: atom_id res chain seq x y z
N MET A 1 17.41 11.34 -14.41
CA MET A 1 16.44 11.61 -13.34
C MET A 1 16.99 11.00 -12.05
N ALA A 2 17.56 11.81 -11.18
CA ALA A 2 17.99 11.36 -9.86
C ALA A 2 16.73 11.09 -9.02
N LYS A 3 16.48 9.82 -8.67
CA LYS A 3 15.41 9.47 -7.74
C LYS A 3 15.86 9.85 -6.34
N SER A 4 15.02 10.57 -5.60
CA SER A 4 15.26 10.89 -4.19
C SER A 4 15.60 9.61 -3.40
N LYS A 5 16.53 9.70 -2.46
CA LYS A 5 16.90 8.61 -1.54
C LYS A 5 15.68 8.01 -0.82
N TYR A 6 14.67 8.87 -0.54
CA TYR A 6 13.40 8.46 0.07
C TYR A 6 12.60 7.50 -0.84
N THR A 7 12.44 7.84 -2.11
CA THR A 7 11.68 7.00 -3.06
C THR A 7 12.38 5.68 -3.35
N ASN A 8 13.71 5.66 -3.43
CA ASN A 8 14.44 4.41 -3.60
C ASN A 8 14.23 3.48 -2.40
N ARG A 9 14.32 4.01 -1.18
CA ARG A 9 14.04 3.25 0.06
C ARG A 9 12.59 2.76 0.10
N ARG A 10 11.63 3.61 -0.26
CA ARG A 10 10.22 3.25 -0.33
C ARG A 10 9.97 2.10 -1.31
N ARG A 11 10.52 2.19 -2.53
CA ARG A 11 10.38 1.13 -3.54
C ARG A 11 11.04 -0.18 -3.15
N LEU A 12 12.18 -0.13 -2.46
CA LEU A 12 12.81 -1.32 -1.91
C LEU A 12 11.88 -2.00 -0.89
N ILE A 13 11.31 -1.24 0.03
CA ILE A 13 10.36 -1.76 1.04
C ILE A 13 9.11 -2.34 0.36
N GLN A 14 8.55 -1.65 -0.64
CA GLN A 14 7.42 -2.16 -1.42
C GLN A 14 7.77 -3.48 -2.13
N GLY A 15 8.94 -3.56 -2.75
CA GLY A 15 9.42 -4.79 -3.41
C GLY A 15 9.57 -5.95 -2.41
N LEU A 16 10.14 -5.71 -1.25
CA LEU A 16 10.27 -6.72 -0.17
C LEU A 16 8.90 -7.16 0.35
N ALA A 17 7.96 -6.23 0.56
CA ALA A 17 6.61 -6.54 0.99
C ALA A 17 5.86 -7.40 -0.05
N MET A 18 5.99 -7.08 -1.34
CA MET A 18 5.41 -7.90 -2.41
C MET A 18 6.06 -9.27 -2.49
N ALA A 19 7.39 -9.37 -2.37
CA ALA A 19 8.08 -10.65 -2.34
C ALA A 19 7.62 -11.51 -1.15
N MET A 20 7.42 -10.90 0.03
CA MET A 20 6.88 -11.58 1.20
C MET A 20 5.45 -12.09 0.97
N LEU A 21 4.56 -11.28 0.37
CA LEU A 21 3.21 -11.72 0.03
C LEU A 21 3.22 -12.87 -0.99
N LEU A 22 4.06 -12.80 -2.01
CA LEU A 22 4.19 -13.84 -3.02
C LEU A 22 4.88 -15.11 -2.49
N SER A 23 5.54 -15.05 -1.33
CA SER A 23 6.11 -16.24 -0.68
C SER A 23 5.05 -17.18 -0.10
N ILE A 24 3.83 -16.68 0.15
CA ILE A 24 2.71 -17.49 0.68
C ILE A 24 2.31 -18.60 -0.29
N PRO A 25 1.94 -18.31 -1.57
CA PRO A 25 1.63 -19.34 -2.53
C PRO A 25 2.82 -20.27 -2.84
N LEU A 26 4.06 -19.84 -2.63
CA LEU A 26 5.27 -20.65 -2.79
C LEU A 26 5.56 -21.57 -1.60
N ARG A 27 4.65 -21.71 -0.65
CA ARG A 27 4.76 -22.56 0.56
C ARG A 27 5.90 -22.20 1.52
N LEU A 28 6.44 -21.01 1.44
CA LEU A 28 7.40 -20.55 2.44
C LEU A 28 6.71 -20.29 3.79
N VAL A 29 5.43 -19.86 3.75
CA VAL A 29 4.54 -19.77 4.90
C VAL A 29 3.18 -20.34 4.51
N CYS A 30 2.70 -21.38 5.18
CA CYS A 30 1.41 -22.01 4.93
C CYS A 30 0.74 -22.37 6.24
N PHE A 31 -0.55 -22.05 6.35
CA PHE A 31 -1.41 -22.50 7.45
C PHE A 31 -2.17 -23.73 6.98
N ASP A 32 -1.93 -24.88 7.60
CA ASP A 32 -2.68 -26.08 7.34
C ASP A 32 -3.71 -26.25 8.46
N LEU A 33 -4.98 -26.02 8.12
CA LEU A 33 -6.08 -26.09 9.07
C LEU A 33 -6.53 -27.54 9.34
N GLU A 34 -6.27 -28.47 8.41
CA GLU A 34 -6.65 -29.86 8.58
C GLU A 34 -5.72 -30.59 9.55
N ASP A 35 -4.43 -30.33 9.46
CA ASP A 35 -3.40 -30.97 10.29
C ASP A 35 -2.94 -30.11 11.49
N GLU A 36 -3.60 -28.98 11.74
CA GLU A 36 -3.33 -28.06 12.86
C GLU A 36 -1.86 -27.64 13.01
N TYR A 37 -1.14 -27.46 11.90
CA TYR A 37 0.23 -26.95 11.93
C TYR A 37 0.47 -25.77 11.00
N ILE A 38 1.45 -24.95 11.37
CA ILE A 38 1.98 -23.88 10.53
C ILE A 38 3.33 -24.33 9.99
N ARG A 39 3.49 -24.25 8.68
CA ARG A 39 4.78 -24.48 8.03
C ARG A 39 5.43 -23.13 7.73
N VAL A 40 6.67 -22.95 8.22
CA VAL A 40 7.49 -21.77 7.95
C VAL A 40 8.83 -22.24 7.46
N PHE A 41 9.22 -21.88 6.23
CA PHE A 41 10.48 -22.30 5.57
C PHE A 41 10.76 -23.81 5.65
N GLY A 42 9.70 -24.64 5.55
CA GLY A 42 9.82 -26.10 5.61
C GLY A 42 9.76 -26.71 7.01
N ALA A 43 9.93 -25.93 8.07
CA ALA A 43 9.74 -26.38 9.45
C ALA A 43 8.25 -26.41 9.81
N ARG A 44 7.79 -27.47 10.50
CA ARG A 44 6.41 -27.63 10.97
C ARG A 44 6.31 -27.25 12.44
N PHE A 45 5.38 -26.38 12.77
CA PHE A 45 5.09 -25.94 14.14
C PHE A 45 3.64 -26.24 14.47
N GLY A 46 3.40 -27.01 15.53
CA GLY A 46 2.04 -27.32 16.00
C GLY A 46 1.35 -26.07 16.52
N LEU A 47 0.06 -25.95 16.27
CA LEU A 47 -0.76 -24.79 16.65
C LEU A 47 -0.74 -24.54 18.15
N SER A 48 -0.73 -25.60 18.96
CA SER A 48 -0.66 -25.53 20.43
C SER A 48 0.63 -24.88 20.95
N THR A 49 1.75 -25.11 20.27
CA THR A 49 3.07 -24.53 20.63
C THR A 49 3.19 -23.08 20.15
N MET A 50 2.34 -22.67 19.22
CA MET A 50 2.38 -21.35 18.58
C MET A 50 1.56 -20.26 19.30
N PHE A 51 0.79 -20.60 20.33
CA PHE A 51 -0.04 -19.62 21.02
C PHE A 51 0.79 -18.42 21.54
N TYR A 52 1.88 -18.67 22.25
CA TYR A 52 2.74 -17.61 22.78
C TYR A 52 3.44 -16.78 21.68
N PRO A 53 4.13 -17.37 20.69
CA PRO A 53 4.75 -16.61 19.62
C PRO A 53 3.69 -15.88 18.75
N LEU A 54 2.50 -16.44 18.52
CA LEU A 54 1.43 -15.78 17.79
C LEU A 54 0.98 -14.49 18.49
N PHE A 55 0.71 -14.54 19.81
CA PHE A 55 0.36 -13.35 20.58
C PHE A 55 1.50 -12.33 20.61
N THR A 56 2.73 -12.78 20.72
CA THR A 56 3.89 -11.89 20.69
C THR A 56 4.04 -11.19 19.33
N ILE A 57 3.87 -11.93 18.23
CA ILE A 57 3.90 -11.38 16.86
C ILE A 57 2.73 -10.41 16.66
N LEU A 58 1.52 -10.77 17.10
CA LEU A 58 0.36 -9.90 17.01
C LEU A 58 0.56 -8.60 17.80
N ALA A 59 1.06 -8.69 19.04
CA ALA A 59 1.38 -7.52 19.86
C ALA A 59 2.43 -6.64 19.22
N LEU A 60 3.48 -7.25 18.61
CA LEU A 60 4.51 -6.52 17.88
C LEU A 60 3.93 -5.83 16.65
N ILE A 61 3.10 -6.49 15.87
CA ILE A 61 2.41 -5.92 14.71
C ILE A 61 1.54 -4.73 15.15
N LEU A 62 0.73 -4.91 16.19
CA LEU A 62 -0.11 -3.83 16.74
C LEU A 62 0.73 -2.66 17.23
N PHE A 63 1.86 -2.91 17.90
CA PHE A 63 2.78 -1.87 18.35
C PHE A 63 3.39 -1.11 17.18
N VAL A 64 3.85 -1.81 16.13
CA VAL A 64 4.41 -1.19 14.91
C VAL A 64 3.36 -0.38 14.17
N VAL A 65 2.13 -0.91 14.06
CA VAL A 65 0.98 -0.20 13.45
C VAL A 65 0.67 1.06 14.26
N PHE A 66 0.56 0.95 15.59
CA PHE A 66 0.27 2.09 16.47
C PHE A 66 1.35 3.17 16.41
N LYS A 67 2.64 2.78 16.44
CA LYS A 67 3.76 3.71 16.24
C LYS A 67 3.74 4.34 14.83
N GLY A 68 3.36 3.56 13.83
CA GLY A 68 3.24 4.01 12.44
C GLY A 68 2.13 5.05 12.24
N MET A 69 1.07 4.99 13.04
CA MET A 69 -0.09 5.88 12.92
C MET A 69 0.26 7.36 13.11
N LYS A 70 1.20 7.69 14.00
CA LYS A 70 1.70 9.06 14.19
C LYS A 70 2.42 9.62 12.95
N LYS A 71 2.92 8.73 12.08
CA LYS A 71 3.61 9.09 10.83
C LYS A 71 2.66 9.22 9.62
N GLY A 72 1.35 9.25 9.84
CA GLY A 72 0.35 9.30 8.77
C GLY A 72 0.20 7.96 8.04
N ARG A 73 -0.32 7.98 6.82
CA ARG A 73 -0.61 6.77 6.02
C ARG A 73 0.64 6.10 5.42
N ILE A 74 1.75 6.03 6.16
CA ILE A 74 3.01 5.45 5.68
C ILE A 74 2.87 3.97 5.32
N PHE A 75 2.07 3.20 6.07
CA PHE A 75 1.78 1.81 5.73
C PHE A 75 1.21 1.69 4.32
N CYS A 76 0.26 2.57 3.94
CA CYS A 76 -0.31 2.58 2.60
C CYS A 76 0.76 2.80 1.52
N SER A 77 1.67 3.76 1.73
CA SER A 77 2.67 4.11 0.72
C SER A 77 3.85 3.14 0.61
N HIS A 78 4.14 2.34 1.66
CA HIS A 78 5.33 1.49 1.72
C HIS A 78 5.03 -0.01 1.62
N LEU A 79 3.91 -0.47 2.16
CA LEU A 79 3.63 -1.91 2.33
C LEU A 79 2.39 -2.38 1.55
N CYS A 80 1.43 -1.49 1.29
CA CYS A 80 0.16 -1.88 0.71
C CYS A 80 0.27 -2.20 -0.79
N PRO A 81 -0.12 -3.41 -1.24
CA PRO A 81 -0.09 -3.78 -2.66
C PRO A 81 -1.05 -2.93 -3.51
N MET A 82 -2.17 -2.47 -2.93
CA MET A 82 -3.11 -1.59 -3.63
C MET A 82 -2.48 -0.24 -4.00
N HIS A 83 -1.61 0.32 -3.15
CA HIS A 83 -0.88 1.54 -3.47
C HIS A 83 0.07 1.33 -4.65
N LEU A 84 0.79 0.20 -4.67
CA LEU A 84 1.67 -0.15 -5.78
C LEU A 84 0.89 -0.27 -7.09
N PHE A 85 -0.27 -0.93 -7.06
CA PHE A 85 -1.17 -1.02 -8.21
C PHE A 85 -1.57 0.37 -8.73
N LEU A 86 -2.04 1.26 -7.82
CA LEU A 86 -2.44 2.63 -8.19
C LEU A 86 -1.26 3.45 -8.74
N GLU A 87 -0.06 3.28 -8.20
CA GLU A 87 1.15 3.94 -8.70
C GLU A 87 1.50 3.50 -10.13
N ILE A 88 1.32 2.21 -10.44
CA ILE A 88 1.55 1.67 -11.79
C ILE A 88 0.48 2.18 -12.76
N VAL A 89 -0.79 2.03 -12.40
CA VAL A 89 -1.92 2.33 -13.32
C VAL A 89 -2.07 3.82 -13.54
N ASN A 90 -1.94 4.64 -12.49
CA ASN A 90 -2.09 6.09 -12.55
C ASN A 90 -0.77 6.83 -12.91
N SER A 91 0.29 6.10 -13.27
CA SER A 91 1.53 6.72 -13.74
C SER A 91 1.28 7.66 -14.93
N PRO A 92 1.95 8.83 -15.02
CA PRO A 92 1.80 9.77 -16.14
C PRO A 92 2.00 9.11 -17.51
N LYS A 93 2.96 8.17 -17.62
CA LYS A 93 3.21 7.39 -18.84
C LYS A 93 1.99 6.57 -19.28
N ASN A 94 1.19 6.10 -18.35
CA ASN A 94 -0.02 5.32 -18.64
C ASN A 94 -1.23 6.23 -18.89
N LYS A 95 -1.29 7.41 -18.24
CA LYS A 95 -2.37 8.39 -18.46
C LYS A 95 -2.39 8.95 -19.88
N THR A 96 -1.23 9.17 -20.49
CA THR A 96 -1.07 9.74 -21.84
C THR A 96 -1.10 8.71 -22.96
N SER A 97 -1.03 7.42 -22.65
CA SER A 97 -1.00 6.34 -23.65
C SER A 97 -2.42 6.04 -24.18
N GLY A 98 -2.59 5.95 -25.50
CA GLY A 98 -3.84 5.48 -26.13
C GLY A 98 -4.21 4.03 -25.73
N LEU A 99 -3.26 3.24 -25.23
CA LEU A 99 -3.45 1.90 -24.69
C LEU A 99 -3.84 1.88 -23.20
N ARG A 100 -4.22 3.02 -22.64
CA ARG A 100 -4.60 3.14 -21.21
C ARG A 100 -5.65 2.10 -20.77
N PRO A 101 -6.77 1.88 -21.49
CA PRO A 101 -7.75 0.89 -21.08
C PRO A 101 -7.18 -0.53 -21.08
N LEU A 102 -6.43 -0.91 -22.09
CA LEU A 102 -5.82 -2.25 -22.18
C LEU A 102 -4.81 -2.49 -21.05
N LYS A 103 -3.96 -1.51 -20.73
CA LYS A 103 -3.02 -1.60 -19.62
C LYS A 103 -3.73 -1.67 -18.27
N LEU A 104 -4.80 -0.90 -18.08
CA LEU A 104 -5.62 -0.96 -16.88
C LEU A 104 -6.19 -2.37 -16.67
N TRP A 105 -6.83 -2.94 -17.71
CA TRP A 105 -7.38 -4.28 -17.63
C TRP A 105 -6.31 -5.34 -17.39
N GLY A 106 -5.18 -5.27 -18.09
CA GLY A 106 -4.07 -6.20 -17.92
C GLY A 106 -3.52 -6.21 -16.49
N TRP A 107 -3.23 -5.02 -15.93
CA TRP A 107 -2.77 -4.92 -14.55
C TRP A 107 -3.85 -5.34 -13.53
N SER A 108 -5.12 -5.00 -13.76
CA SER A 108 -6.22 -5.39 -12.88
C SER A 108 -6.43 -6.91 -12.86
N LEU A 109 -6.36 -7.58 -14.01
CA LEU A 109 -6.43 -9.04 -14.09
C LEU A 109 -5.26 -9.70 -13.35
N LEU A 110 -4.04 -9.21 -13.57
CA LEU A 110 -2.86 -9.74 -12.88
C LEU A 110 -2.95 -9.58 -11.37
N PHE A 111 -3.28 -8.38 -10.88
CA PHE A 111 -3.39 -8.13 -9.44
C PHE A 111 -4.58 -8.86 -8.81
N ALA A 112 -5.71 -8.98 -9.51
CA ALA A 112 -6.85 -9.79 -9.05
C ALA A 112 -6.46 -11.25 -8.91
N PHE A 113 -5.80 -11.83 -9.92
CA PHE A 113 -5.32 -13.21 -9.88
C PHE A 113 -4.35 -13.43 -8.73
N LEU A 114 -3.31 -12.59 -8.58
CA LEU A 114 -2.35 -12.69 -7.49
C LEU A 114 -3.01 -12.56 -6.11
N SER A 115 -4.02 -11.69 -5.98
CA SER A 115 -4.75 -11.52 -4.72
C SER A 115 -5.55 -12.75 -4.35
N VAL A 116 -6.22 -13.38 -5.33
CA VAL A 116 -6.94 -14.65 -5.12
C VAL A 116 -5.98 -15.76 -4.71
N GLU A 117 -4.86 -15.90 -5.41
CA GLU A 117 -3.85 -16.91 -5.09
C GLU A 117 -3.29 -16.74 -3.68
N VAL A 118 -2.99 -15.52 -3.26
CA VAL A 118 -2.54 -15.23 -1.90
C VAL A 118 -3.62 -15.63 -0.88
N VAL A 119 -4.88 -15.26 -1.09
CA VAL A 119 -5.98 -15.58 -0.16
C VAL A 119 -6.22 -17.10 -0.08
N LEU A 120 -6.32 -17.77 -1.22
CA LEU A 120 -6.56 -19.22 -1.24
C LEU A 120 -5.40 -20.01 -0.66
N SER A 121 -4.16 -19.55 -0.86
CA SER A 121 -2.95 -20.22 -0.36
C SER A 121 -2.80 -20.17 1.17
N PHE A 122 -3.54 -19.29 1.85
CA PHE A 122 -3.66 -19.33 3.32
C PHE A 122 -4.42 -20.57 3.79
N PHE A 123 -5.41 -21.04 3.02
CA PHE A 123 -6.28 -22.15 3.42
C PHE A 123 -5.87 -23.47 2.81
N GLN A 124 -5.35 -23.43 1.57
CA GLN A 124 -4.95 -24.64 0.86
C GLN A 124 -3.69 -24.42 0.03
N PRO A 125 -2.76 -25.40 0.06
CA PRO A 125 -1.55 -25.33 -0.74
C PRO A 125 -1.85 -25.38 -2.24
N LEU A 126 -1.03 -24.69 -3.05
CA LEU A 126 -1.22 -24.53 -4.50
C LEU A 126 -1.41 -25.86 -5.24
N ASP A 127 -0.65 -26.91 -4.86
CA ASP A 127 -0.77 -28.22 -5.52
C ASP A 127 -2.15 -28.86 -5.31
N ASN A 128 -2.71 -28.68 -4.11
CA ASN A 128 -4.05 -29.18 -3.80
C ASN A 128 -5.12 -28.36 -4.52
N GLN A 129 -4.95 -27.05 -4.61
CA GLN A 129 -5.84 -26.19 -5.40
C GLN A 129 -5.88 -26.63 -6.87
N VAL A 130 -4.71 -26.81 -7.51
CA VAL A 130 -4.62 -27.25 -8.90
C VAL A 130 -5.28 -28.63 -9.08
N ARG A 131 -5.05 -29.57 -8.16
CA ARG A 131 -5.67 -30.91 -8.20
C ARG A 131 -7.19 -30.81 -8.08
N LEU A 132 -7.70 -30.03 -7.13
CA LEU A 132 -9.14 -29.87 -6.90
C LEU A 132 -9.84 -29.16 -8.07
N ILE A 133 -9.21 -28.14 -8.66
CA ILE A 133 -9.73 -27.49 -9.86
C ILE A 133 -9.75 -28.47 -11.04
N ALA A 134 -8.68 -29.24 -11.24
CA ALA A 134 -8.60 -30.26 -12.30
C ALA A 134 -9.62 -31.39 -12.12
N SER A 135 -9.96 -31.74 -10.87
CA SER A 135 -11.02 -32.71 -10.56
C SER A 135 -12.45 -32.17 -10.64
N GLY A 136 -12.60 -30.86 -10.94
CA GLY A 136 -13.92 -30.22 -11.06
C GLY A 136 -14.61 -29.96 -9.73
N HIS A 137 -13.86 -29.70 -8.64
CA HIS A 137 -14.42 -29.43 -7.32
C HIS A 137 -15.18 -28.10 -7.31
N LEU A 138 -16.51 -28.17 -7.54
CA LEU A 138 -17.39 -27.00 -7.72
C LEU A 138 -17.30 -25.94 -6.60
N PRO A 139 -17.26 -26.30 -5.30
CA PRO A 139 -17.17 -25.29 -4.24
C PRO A 139 -15.91 -24.41 -4.34
N LEU A 140 -14.74 -25.01 -4.59
CA LEU A 140 -13.49 -24.26 -4.72
C LEU A 140 -13.51 -23.34 -5.94
N ILE A 141 -13.98 -23.86 -7.08
CA ILE A 141 -14.12 -23.09 -8.32
C ILE A 141 -15.07 -21.91 -8.11
N GLY A 142 -16.20 -22.14 -7.42
CA GLY A 142 -17.16 -21.08 -7.09
C GLY A 142 -16.56 -20.00 -6.22
N ILE A 143 -15.86 -20.37 -5.14
CA ILE A 143 -15.19 -19.41 -4.23
C ILE A 143 -14.10 -18.65 -4.97
N ALA A 144 -13.23 -19.34 -5.71
CA ALA A 144 -12.15 -18.71 -6.47
C ALA A 144 -12.69 -17.71 -7.49
N SER A 145 -13.75 -18.07 -8.23
CA SER A 145 -14.40 -17.21 -9.22
C SER A 145 -15.05 -15.99 -8.56
N ALA A 146 -15.74 -16.16 -7.44
CA ALA A 146 -16.37 -15.06 -6.71
C ALA A 146 -15.32 -14.09 -6.17
N LEU A 147 -14.23 -14.59 -5.58
CA LEU A 147 -13.11 -13.77 -5.13
C LEU A 147 -12.44 -13.03 -6.29
N PHE A 148 -12.23 -13.71 -7.41
CA PHE A 148 -11.62 -13.11 -8.60
C PHE A 148 -12.46 -11.95 -9.14
N LEU A 149 -13.77 -12.15 -9.30
CA LEU A 149 -14.68 -11.10 -9.76
C LEU A 149 -14.77 -9.94 -8.75
N GLY A 150 -14.76 -10.24 -7.45
CA GLY A 150 -14.72 -9.24 -6.39
C GLY A 150 -13.45 -8.38 -6.44
N PHE A 151 -12.27 -9.00 -6.52
CA PHE A 151 -11.00 -8.27 -6.65
C PHE A 151 -10.90 -7.53 -7.98
N LEU A 152 -11.37 -8.12 -9.08
CA LEU A 152 -11.37 -7.45 -10.37
C LEU A 152 -12.25 -6.20 -10.35
N GLY A 153 -13.45 -6.28 -9.77
CA GLY A 153 -14.33 -5.13 -9.56
C GLY A 153 -13.66 -4.05 -8.69
N LEU A 154 -12.96 -4.46 -7.63
CA LEU A 154 -12.20 -3.56 -6.76
C LEU A 154 -11.09 -2.83 -7.55
N PHE A 155 -10.30 -3.53 -8.35
CA PHE A 155 -9.20 -2.95 -9.11
C PHE A 155 -9.65 -2.12 -10.31
N VAL A 156 -10.77 -2.45 -10.96
CA VAL A 156 -11.28 -1.73 -12.13
C VAL A 156 -12.14 -0.53 -11.74
N HIS A 157 -13.12 -0.72 -10.83
CA HIS A 157 -14.13 0.28 -10.52
C HIS A 157 -13.79 1.11 -9.27
N TYR A 158 -13.45 0.43 -8.17
CA TYR A 158 -13.30 1.12 -6.89
C TYR A 158 -11.93 1.77 -6.69
N ARG A 159 -10.87 1.20 -7.23
CA ARG A 159 -9.51 1.77 -7.24
C ARG A 159 -9.19 2.67 -6.03
N GLU A 160 -8.94 3.97 -6.29
CA GLU A 160 -8.64 4.96 -5.27
C GLU A 160 -9.78 5.22 -4.27
N HIS A 161 -11.03 5.01 -4.67
CA HIS A 161 -12.20 5.18 -3.79
C HIS A 161 -12.18 4.17 -2.64
N PHE A 162 -11.77 2.93 -2.90
CA PHE A 162 -11.59 1.93 -1.86
C PHE A 162 -10.58 2.40 -0.81
N CYS A 163 -9.42 2.91 -1.23
CA CYS A 163 -8.39 3.40 -0.33
C CYS A 163 -8.81 4.66 0.44
N LYS A 164 -9.70 5.48 -0.13
CA LYS A 164 -10.18 6.71 0.51
C LYS A 164 -11.30 6.45 1.52
N ARG A 165 -12.25 5.55 1.20
CA ARG A 165 -13.51 5.41 1.97
C ARG A 165 -13.88 3.97 2.33
N GLY A 166 -13.35 2.96 1.66
CA GLY A 166 -13.73 1.55 1.84
C GLY A 166 -12.75 0.72 2.67
N CYS A 167 -11.49 1.14 2.76
CA CYS A 167 -10.47 0.37 3.46
C CYS A 167 -10.57 0.57 4.98
N PRO A 168 -10.74 -0.49 5.77
CA PRO A 168 -10.83 -0.38 7.24
C PRO A 168 -9.62 0.31 7.87
N TYR A 169 -8.42 -0.01 7.38
CA TYR A 169 -7.19 0.65 7.85
C TYR A 169 -7.21 2.17 7.57
N ALA A 170 -7.67 2.58 6.38
CA ALA A 170 -7.77 3.99 6.03
C ALA A 170 -8.77 4.73 6.92
N LEU A 171 -9.92 4.10 7.25
CA LEU A 171 -10.92 4.66 8.15
C LEU A 171 -10.38 4.82 9.57
N ILE A 172 -9.71 3.81 10.12
CA ILE A 172 -9.05 3.89 11.43
C ILE A 172 -8.00 5.01 11.43
N GLN A 173 -7.20 5.10 10.37
CA GLN A 173 -6.17 6.12 10.25
C GLN A 173 -6.77 7.54 10.19
N MET A 174 -7.91 7.73 9.53
CA MET A 174 -8.63 9.01 9.51
C MET A 174 -9.10 9.42 10.92
N LEU A 175 -9.65 8.46 11.68
CA LEU A 175 -10.14 8.71 13.04
C LEU A 175 -8.99 9.02 14.02
N LEU A 176 -7.81 8.47 13.79
CA LEU A 176 -6.63 8.63 14.65
C LEU A 176 -5.68 9.74 14.19
N GLN A 177 -5.99 10.38 13.08
CA GLN A 177 -5.22 11.53 12.59
C GLN A 177 -5.43 12.71 13.53
N SER A 178 -4.33 13.30 13.98
CA SER A 178 -4.29 14.46 14.87
C SER A 178 -3.39 15.55 14.27
N ASN A 179 -3.38 16.72 14.89
CA ASN A 179 -2.52 17.84 14.51
C ASN A 179 -1.01 17.48 14.57
N THR A 180 -0.66 16.40 15.29
CA THR A 180 0.72 15.88 15.39
C THR A 180 1.06 14.84 14.33
N THR A 181 0.13 14.54 13.41
CA THR A 181 0.36 13.56 12.35
C THR A 181 1.16 14.20 11.21
N ARG A 182 2.19 13.49 10.73
CA ARG A 182 2.99 13.92 9.58
C ARG A 182 2.14 14.15 8.34
N TYR A 183 2.37 15.25 7.64
CA TYR A 183 1.69 15.59 6.39
C TYR A 183 2.65 16.16 5.35
N MET A 184 2.20 16.19 4.10
CA MET A 184 2.91 16.82 2.99
C MET A 184 2.42 18.27 2.86
N GLU A 185 3.32 19.23 2.90
CA GLU A 185 3.02 20.66 2.72
C GLU A 185 3.53 21.16 1.38
N PHE A 186 2.68 21.94 0.70
CA PHE A 186 3.07 22.73 -0.46
C PHE A 186 3.34 24.16 0.00
N ALA A 187 4.58 24.60 -0.10
CA ALA A 187 5.00 25.95 0.26
C ALA A 187 5.62 26.66 -0.97
N ASN A 188 5.04 27.77 -1.37
CA ASN A 188 5.51 28.57 -2.52
C ASN A 188 5.65 30.05 -2.14
N PRO A 189 6.55 30.40 -1.19
CA PRO A 189 6.71 31.78 -0.72
C PRO A 189 7.23 32.72 -1.82
N GLU A 190 8.08 32.24 -2.69
CA GLU A 190 8.73 33.02 -3.76
C GLU A 190 7.97 33.00 -5.09
N LYS A 191 6.78 32.40 -5.14
CA LYS A 191 5.97 32.26 -6.36
C LYS A 191 6.71 31.60 -7.54
N THR A 192 7.63 30.70 -7.25
CA THR A 192 8.47 30.00 -8.24
C THR A 192 7.75 28.85 -8.96
N CYS A 193 6.53 28.50 -8.54
CA CYS A 193 5.73 27.44 -9.15
C CYS A 193 5.39 27.77 -10.60
N THR A 194 5.86 26.92 -11.54
CA THR A 194 5.61 27.06 -12.99
C THR A 194 4.20 26.63 -13.42
N ASN A 195 3.38 26.14 -12.48
CA ASN A 195 2.03 25.62 -12.74
C ASN A 195 1.98 24.42 -13.73
N CYS A 196 3.06 23.65 -13.82
CA CYS A 196 3.21 22.50 -14.75
C CYS A 196 2.25 21.33 -14.46
N ARG A 197 1.60 21.28 -13.28
CA ARG A 197 0.71 20.20 -12.80
C ARG A 197 1.35 18.81 -12.70
N GLY A 198 2.64 18.66 -12.88
CA GLY A 198 3.33 17.38 -12.78
C GLY A 198 3.12 16.69 -11.43
N CYS A 199 2.98 17.46 -10.34
CA CYS A 199 2.67 16.96 -9.00
C CYS A 199 1.25 16.34 -8.90
N ASP A 200 0.26 16.90 -9.59
CA ASP A 200 -1.12 16.38 -9.63
C ASP A 200 -1.18 15.11 -10.50
N ASP A 201 -0.48 15.12 -11.64
CA ASP A 201 -0.47 14.02 -12.59
C ASP A 201 0.20 12.75 -12.06
N ILE A 202 1.24 12.92 -11.23
CA ILE A 202 1.97 11.77 -10.66
C ILE A 202 1.25 11.17 -9.46
N CYS A 203 0.25 11.86 -8.88
CA CYS A 203 -0.44 11.40 -7.69
C CYS A 203 -1.22 10.10 -7.94
N PRO A 204 -0.92 8.99 -7.22
CA PRO A 204 -1.63 7.71 -7.38
C PRO A 204 -3.11 7.80 -7.02
N PHE A 205 -3.46 8.74 -6.13
CA PHE A 205 -4.82 8.96 -5.65
C PHE A 205 -5.58 10.03 -6.40
N ASN A 206 -5.03 10.57 -7.49
CA ASN A 206 -5.62 11.66 -8.27
C ASN A 206 -6.01 12.88 -7.39
N LEU A 207 -5.19 13.19 -6.38
CA LEU A 207 -5.36 14.38 -5.56
C LEU A 207 -4.75 15.59 -6.28
N ARG A 208 -5.34 16.76 -6.06
CA ARG A 208 -4.70 18.03 -6.38
C ARG A 208 -3.62 18.31 -5.33
N ALA A 209 -2.41 17.82 -5.57
CA ALA A 209 -1.35 17.75 -4.57
C ALA A 209 -1.06 19.10 -3.91
N ARG A 210 -1.18 20.22 -4.65
CA ARG A 210 -0.97 21.57 -4.13
C ARG A 210 -1.99 22.01 -3.07
N PHE A 211 -3.22 21.47 -3.11
CA PHE A 211 -4.32 21.88 -2.24
C PHE A 211 -4.73 20.80 -1.24
N GLU A 212 -4.57 19.54 -1.62
CA GLU A 212 -5.11 18.40 -0.89
C GLU A 212 -4.02 17.56 -0.19
N SER A 213 -2.75 17.96 -0.29
CA SER A 213 -1.63 17.21 0.31
C SER A 213 -1.65 17.17 1.84
N LYS A 214 -2.25 18.17 2.50
CA LYS A 214 -2.48 18.18 3.95
C LYS A 214 -3.68 17.32 4.39
N GLY A 215 -4.50 16.88 3.43
CA GLY A 215 -5.73 16.12 3.69
C GLY A 215 -5.48 14.68 4.14
N THR A 216 -6.53 14.09 4.69
CA THR A 216 -6.53 12.71 5.18
C THR A 216 -6.30 11.67 4.09
N ASP A 217 -6.53 12.02 2.83
CA ASP A 217 -6.37 11.11 1.69
C ASP A 217 -4.93 11.01 1.18
N CYS A 218 -4.05 11.91 1.61
CA CYS A 218 -2.64 11.87 1.26
C CYS A 218 -1.92 10.73 2.01
N THR A 219 -1.14 9.92 1.27
CA THR A 219 -0.36 8.81 1.82
C THR A 219 1.09 9.16 2.12
N ASN A 220 1.49 10.42 2.00
CA ASN A 220 2.85 10.90 2.23
C ASN A 220 3.91 10.12 1.41
N CYS A 221 3.56 9.73 0.17
CA CYS A 221 4.41 8.91 -0.69
C CYS A 221 5.58 9.68 -1.35
N ASN A 222 5.59 11.02 -1.25
CA ASN A 222 6.64 11.93 -1.75
C ASN A 222 6.79 12.03 -3.29
N LEU A 223 5.88 11.45 -4.07
CA LEU A 223 5.97 11.49 -5.54
C LEU A 223 5.78 12.92 -6.10
N CYS A 224 4.90 13.72 -5.46
CA CYS A 224 4.70 15.12 -5.85
C CYS A 224 5.96 15.97 -5.65
N ALA A 225 6.72 15.73 -4.57
CA ALA A 225 8.00 16.41 -4.35
C ALA A 225 9.04 16.02 -5.40
N GLU A 226 9.10 14.74 -5.81
CA GLU A 226 9.98 14.31 -6.89
C GLU A 226 9.63 14.91 -8.25
N ALA A 227 8.34 14.99 -8.57
CA ALA A 227 7.89 15.63 -9.80
C ALA A 227 8.26 17.11 -9.80
N CYS A 228 8.08 17.80 -8.67
CA CYS A 228 8.46 19.19 -8.49
C CYS A 228 9.99 19.40 -8.60
N ALA A 229 10.76 18.53 -7.96
CA ALA A 229 12.23 18.56 -8.02
C ALA A 229 12.77 18.30 -9.43
N THR A 230 12.05 17.55 -10.25
CA THR A 230 12.43 17.30 -11.66
C THR A 230 12.31 18.58 -12.50
N GLU A 231 11.34 19.44 -12.20
CA GLU A 231 11.11 20.71 -12.91
C GLU A 231 11.96 21.85 -12.39
N LEU A 232 12.04 22.00 -11.07
CA LEU A 232 12.66 23.18 -10.42
C LEU A 232 14.08 22.90 -9.90
N GLY A 233 14.54 21.65 -9.93
CA GLY A 233 15.76 21.20 -9.25
C GLY A 233 15.52 20.74 -7.83
N GLU A 234 16.40 19.86 -7.32
CA GLU A 234 16.24 19.24 -5.98
C GLU A 234 16.26 20.27 -4.83
N ALA A 235 17.01 21.35 -4.97
CA ALA A 235 17.12 22.41 -3.96
C ALA A 235 15.86 23.28 -3.87
N ASN A 236 15.06 23.34 -4.94
CA ASN A 236 13.92 24.25 -5.09
C ASN A 236 12.56 23.54 -5.05
N THR A 237 12.51 22.31 -4.52
CA THR A 237 11.23 21.62 -4.38
C THR A 237 10.29 22.37 -3.45
N LEU A 238 9.03 22.52 -3.87
CA LEU A 238 7.99 23.24 -3.11
C LEU A 238 7.17 22.32 -2.20
N PHE A 239 7.47 21.02 -2.19
CA PHE A 239 6.80 20.05 -1.35
C PHE A 239 7.73 19.57 -0.24
N HIS A 240 7.29 19.73 1.00
CA HIS A 240 8.04 19.34 2.18
C HIS A 240 7.21 18.40 3.05
N LEU A 241 7.88 17.37 3.57
CA LEU A 241 7.28 16.45 4.52
C LEU A 241 7.48 17.03 5.92
N ILE A 242 6.40 17.50 6.53
CA ILE A 242 6.41 18.15 7.84
C ILE A 242 6.10 17.14 8.93
N ASP A 243 6.95 17.10 9.94
CA ASP A 243 6.71 16.44 11.22
C ASP A 243 6.27 17.51 12.23
N PRO A 244 4.96 17.65 12.52
CA PRO A 244 4.52 18.65 13.50
C PRO A 244 5.10 18.34 14.88
N VAL A 245 5.61 19.34 15.54
CA VAL A 245 6.06 19.24 16.93
C VAL A 245 4.83 19.07 17.81
N PRO A 246 4.81 18.16 18.79
CA PRO A 246 3.74 18.05 19.77
C PRO A 246 3.57 19.40 20.50
N GLU A 247 2.34 19.86 20.66
CA GLU A 247 2.02 21.12 21.37
C GLU A 247 2.64 21.21 22.77
N HIS A 248 2.95 20.07 23.39
CA HIS A 248 3.57 20.02 24.71
C HIS A 248 5.00 20.58 24.77
N ASP A 249 5.69 20.62 23.64
CA ASP A 249 7.07 21.13 23.55
C ASP A 249 7.11 22.60 23.04
N ALA A 250 5.96 23.14 22.64
CA ALA A 250 5.84 24.53 22.15
C ALA A 250 5.67 25.57 23.29
N GLU A 251 5.45 25.13 24.53
CA GLU A 251 5.13 25.98 25.69
C GLU A 251 6.30 26.20 26.66
N GLN A 252 7.54 26.03 26.20
CA GLN A 252 8.72 26.55 26.92
C GLN A 252 9.39 27.66 26.10
N PRO A 253 8.86 28.91 26.15
CA PRO A 253 9.69 30.08 25.87
C PRO A 253 10.65 30.20 27.05
N GLY A 254 11.94 30.24 26.77
CA GLY A 254 13.05 30.24 27.72
C GLY A 254 12.81 31.03 29.03
N ALA A 255 13.13 30.33 30.11
CA ALA A 255 13.48 30.95 31.37
C ALA A 255 14.98 31.24 31.39
#